data_a6df1f48a0017fcae12e29508e3a37e0
#
_entry.id   a6df1f48a0017fcae12e29508e3a37e0
#
_cell.length_a   1.000
_cell.length_b   1.000
_cell.length_c   1.000
_cell.angle_alpha   90.00
_cell.angle_beta   90.00
_cell.angle_gamma   90.00
#
_symmetry.space_group_name_H-M   'P 1'
#
loop_
_entity.id
_entity.type
_entity.pdbx_description
1 polymer ?
#
loop_
_entity_poly.entity_id
_entity_poly.type
_entity_poly.pdbx_seq_one_letter_code
_entity_poly.pdbx_strand_id
1 'polypeptide(L)'
;MAEFNEVYRRARYYDIAFRRDVSREVDFVQAVGAASLGRPVASFVEIACGPGYHVREAVRRGLRATGLDLRPEMIEFAVAEAAKEGVTADWIADDMRHFALAEPVDAVATLYDSLDCLSTTDQLVDHFRAVGRNLVPGGVYVIEMTHPRDCSMAGYGAYRYQGEADGTRVVVDWAINHPTADPLAQTVEIETVMRVWHPDGRMEAFFDKATERFVFPQEMMAYVRLSGALETVGFHGDFRPDQPFDNSPASRRMIGVFRRPR
;
A
#
# COMPACT_ATOMS: atom_id res chain seq x y z
N MET A 1 9.54 -15.42 7.67
CA MET A 1 8.46 -14.63 7.05
C MET A 1 7.46 -15.60 6.48
N ALA A 2 6.21 -15.57 6.92
CA ALA A 2 5.14 -16.25 6.22
C ALA A 2 5.05 -15.63 4.83
N GLU A 3 5.24 -16.45 3.80
CA GLU A 3 5.32 -15.95 2.44
C GLU A 3 3.91 -15.83 1.88
N PHE A 4 3.39 -14.60 1.78
CA PHE A 4 2.25 -14.28 0.91
C PHE A 4 2.65 -14.51 -0.53
N ASN A 5 2.52 -15.69 -1.02
CA ASN A 5 3.13 -16.03 -2.29
C ASN A 5 2.13 -16.31 -3.39
N GLU A 6 1.02 -16.99 -3.08
CA GLU A 6 0.18 -17.52 -4.13
C GLU A 6 -0.73 -16.48 -4.78
N VAL A 7 -1.28 -15.55 -3.99
CA VAL A 7 -2.13 -14.47 -4.52
C VAL A 7 -1.30 -13.44 -5.28
N TYR A 8 -0.17 -12.99 -4.69
CA TYR A 8 0.66 -11.94 -5.28
C TYR A 8 1.53 -12.42 -6.46
N ARG A 9 1.88 -13.71 -6.53
CA ARG A 9 2.56 -14.26 -7.72
C ARG A 9 1.68 -14.29 -8.97
N ARG A 10 0.36 -14.17 -8.80
CA ARG A 10 -0.62 -14.19 -9.89
C ARG A 10 -1.11 -12.80 -10.24
N ALA A 11 -0.17 -11.93 -10.60
CA ALA A 11 -0.41 -10.50 -10.80
C ALA A 11 -1.61 -10.21 -11.73
N ARG A 12 -1.81 -10.99 -12.81
CA ARG A 12 -2.98 -10.82 -13.70
C ARG A 12 -4.30 -11.10 -12.96
N TYR A 13 -4.38 -12.17 -12.16
CA TYR A 13 -5.61 -12.48 -11.43
C TYR A 13 -5.82 -11.50 -10.28
N TYR A 14 -4.73 -11.07 -9.63
CA TYR A 14 -4.78 -9.98 -8.66
C TYR A 14 -5.36 -8.73 -9.30
N ASP A 15 -4.84 -8.30 -10.45
CA ASP A 15 -5.34 -7.14 -11.18
C ASP A 15 -6.84 -7.24 -11.51
N ILE A 16 -7.34 -8.40 -11.96
CA ILE A 16 -8.76 -8.59 -12.24
C ILE A 16 -9.63 -8.38 -10.99
N ALA A 17 -9.20 -8.86 -9.84
CA ALA A 17 -9.98 -8.77 -8.60
C ALA A 17 -9.90 -7.40 -7.90
N PHE A 18 -8.75 -6.70 -8.02
CA PHE A 18 -8.44 -5.50 -7.22
C PHE A 18 -8.38 -4.20 -8.02
N ARG A 19 -8.55 -4.25 -9.34
CA ARG A 19 -8.51 -3.06 -10.20
C ARG A 19 -9.57 -2.03 -9.76
N ARG A 20 -9.13 -0.80 -9.55
CA ARG A 20 -9.97 0.32 -9.11
C ARG A 20 -9.47 1.66 -9.63
N ASP A 21 -10.31 2.69 -9.53
CA ASP A 21 -9.89 4.08 -9.69
C ASP A 21 -9.09 4.52 -8.46
N VAL A 22 -7.94 5.11 -8.70
CA VAL A 22 -6.97 5.59 -7.69
C VAL A 22 -6.70 7.09 -7.82
N SER A 23 -7.53 7.81 -8.55
CA SER A 23 -7.33 9.23 -8.81
C SER A 23 -7.35 10.06 -7.52
N ARG A 24 -8.21 9.71 -6.57
CA ARG A 24 -8.34 10.42 -5.28
C ARG A 24 -7.10 10.28 -4.39
N GLU A 25 -6.52 9.09 -4.38
CA GLU A 25 -5.28 8.81 -3.65
C GLU A 25 -4.14 9.66 -4.18
N VAL A 26 -3.98 9.73 -5.49
CA VAL A 26 -2.95 10.56 -6.14
C VAL A 26 -3.22 12.05 -5.94
N ASP A 27 -4.49 12.52 -6.04
CA ASP A 27 -4.87 13.90 -5.71
C ASP A 27 -4.47 14.28 -4.29
N PHE A 28 -4.76 13.40 -3.33
CA PHE A 28 -4.41 13.61 -1.92
C PHE A 28 -2.90 13.74 -1.72
N VAL A 29 -2.11 12.80 -2.29
CA VAL A 29 -0.64 12.84 -2.18
C VAL A 29 -0.07 14.13 -2.78
N GLN A 30 -0.57 14.56 -3.94
CA GLN A 30 -0.15 15.82 -4.56
C GLN A 30 -0.52 17.03 -3.67
N ALA A 31 -1.72 17.05 -3.08
CA ALA A 31 -2.18 18.16 -2.26
C ALA A 31 -1.35 18.30 -0.97
N VAL A 32 -1.15 17.21 -0.20
CA VAL A 32 -0.38 17.26 1.05
C VAL A 32 1.12 17.49 0.77
N GLY A 33 1.65 16.94 -0.31
CA GLY A 33 3.01 17.14 -0.74
C GLY A 33 3.28 18.61 -1.13
N ALA A 34 2.39 19.19 -1.94
CA ALA A 34 2.50 20.59 -2.33
C ALA A 34 2.42 21.54 -1.11
N ALA A 35 1.51 21.28 -0.17
CA ALA A 35 1.41 22.04 1.06
C ALA A 35 2.69 21.96 1.91
N SER A 36 3.31 20.79 2.00
CA SER A 36 4.56 20.59 2.73
C SER A 36 5.76 21.25 2.06
N LEU A 37 5.89 21.08 0.74
CA LEU A 37 7.04 21.58 -0.04
C LEU A 37 6.97 23.07 -0.35
N GLY A 38 5.77 23.67 -0.36
CA GLY A 38 5.52 25.04 -0.87
C GLY A 38 5.64 25.15 -2.40
N ARG A 39 5.60 24.03 -3.12
CA ARG A 39 5.62 23.92 -4.59
C ARG A 39 4.90 22.65 -5.02
N PRO A 40 4.49 22.51 -6.29
CA PRO A 40 3.93 21.28 -6.81
C PRO A 40 4.85 20.07 -6.60
N VAL A 41 4.28 18.89 -6.37
CA VAL A 41 4.98 17.61 -6.39
C VAL A 41 5.39 17.30 -7.82
N ALA A 42 6.65 16.93 -8.04
CA ALA A 42 7.20 16.58 -9.35
C ALA A 42 7.62 15.10 -9.43
N SER A 43 7.84 14.43 -8.28
CA SER A 43 8.29 13.04 -8.24
C SER A 43 7.57 12.24 -7.16
N PHE A 44 7.24 11.00 -7.49
CA PHE A 44 6.42 10.11 -6.66
C PHE A 44 6.96 8.68 -6.66
N VAL A 45 6.93 8.02 -5.52
CA VAL A 45 7.20 6.59 -5.40
C VAL A 45 6.03 5.92 -4.69
N GLU A 46 5.53 4.83 -5.26
CA GLU A 46 4.64 3.90 -4.57
C GLU A 46 5.43 2.68 -4.12
N ILE A 47 5.40 2.40 -2.82
CA ILE A 47 5.98 1.21 -2.20
C ILE A 47 4.88 0.14 -2.09
N ALA A 48 5.22 -1.13 -2.37
CA ALA A 48 4.30 -2.22 -2.55
C ALA A 48 3.26 -1.91 -3.65
N CYS A 49 3.76 -1.44 -4.79
CA CYS A 49 2.94 -0.90 -5.87
C CYS A 49 2.05 -1.92 -6.59
N GLY A 50 2.29 -3.22 -6.39
CA GLY A 50 1.56 -4.28 -7.07
C GLY A 50 1.47 -4.06 -8.58
N PRO A 51 0.26 -4.06 -9.18
CA PRO A 51 0.05 -3.80 -10.60
C PRO A 51 0.37 -2.35 -11.05
N GLY A 52 0.73 -1.44 -10.12
CA GLY A 52 1.20 -0.09 -10.42
C GLY A 52 0.10 0.91 -10.79
N TYR A 53 -1.08 0.83 -10.21
CA TYR A 53 -2.21 1.73 -10.53
C TYR A 53 -1.88 3.20 -10.25
N HIS A 54 -1.38 3.51 -9.05
CA HIS A 54 -1.05 4.88 -8.64
C HIS A 54 0.17 5.41 -9.40
N VAL A 55 1.13 4.54 -9.71
CA VAL A 55 2.32 4.91 -10.50
C VAL A 55 1.89 5.38 -11.90
N ARG A 56 1.05 4.58 -12.59
CA ARG A 56 0.56 4.95 -13.93
C ARG A 56 -0.29 6.21 -13.88
N GLU A 57 -1.14 6.36 -12.84
CA GLU A 57 -1.95 7.56 -12.66
C GLU A 57 -1.08 8.80 -12.39
N ALA A 58 -0.05 8.69 -11.56
CA ALA A 58 0.89 9.78 -11.29
C ALA A 58 1.61 10.25 -12.57
N VAL A 59 2.04 9.31 -13.43
CA VAL A 59 2.64 9.67 -14.73
C VAL A 59 1.65 10.40 -15.64
N ARG A 60 0.38 9.95 -15.73
CA ARG A 60 -0.66 10.64 -16.50
C ARG A 60 -0.88 12.09 -16.06
N ARG A 61 -0.58 12.38 -14.79
CA ARG A 61 -0.61 13.73 -14.20
C ARG A 61 0.70 14.51 -14.35
N GLY A 62 1.68 13.96 -15.07
CA GLY A 62 2.95 14.60 -15.36
C GLY A 62 4.02 14.47 -14.28
N LEU A 63 3.85 13.56 -13.32
CA LEU A 63 4.89 13.28 -12.32
C LEU A 63 5.90 12.26 -12.88
N ARG A 64 7.16 12.41 -12.52
CA ARG A 64 8.13 11.30 -12.59
C ARG A 64 7.75 10.29 -11.49
N ALA A 65 7.41 9.06 -11.87
CA ALA A 65 6.92 8.09 -10.92
C ALA A 65 7.72 6.78 -10.96
N THR A 66 7.88 6.17 -9.79
CA THR A 66 8.55 4.88 -9.59
C THR A 66 7.63 3.95 -8.81
N GLY A 67 7.49 2.71 -9.29
CA GLY A 67 6.86 1.62 -8.55
C GLY A 67 7.91 0.71 -7.92
N LEU A 68 7.77 0.44 -6.64
CA LEU A 68 8.60 -0.52 -5.92
C LEU A 68 7.72 -1.63 -5.35
N ASP A 69 8.08 -2.86 -5.63
CA ASP A 69 7.43 -4.04 -5.04
C ASP A 69 8.46 -5.12 -4.73
N LEU A 70 8.20 -5.91 -3.70
CA LEU A 70 9.05 -7.04 -3.35
C LEU A 70 8.96 -8.17 -4.40
N ARG A 71 7.84 -8.28 -5.11
CA ARG A 71 7.54 -9.37 -6.04
C ARG A 71 7.91 -9.01 -7.47
N PRO A 72 8.91 -9.69 -8.06
CA PRO A 72 9.27 -9.48 -9.47
C PRO A 72 8.07 -9.69 -10.41
N GLU A 73 7.17 -10.64 -10.10
CA GLU A 73 5.99 -10.94 -10.91
C GLU A 73 5.02 -9.76 -10.98
N MET A 74 4.89 -8.98 -9.88
CA MET A 74 4.10 -7.74 -9.86
C MET A 74 4.77 -6.66 -10.71
N ILE A 75 6.09 -6.49 -10.58
CA ILE A 75 6.86 -5.53 -11.38
C ILE A 75 6.79 -5.85 -12.87
N GLU A 76 6.99 -7.11 -13.26
CA GLU A 76 6.86 -7.54 -14.66
C GLU A 76 5.47 -7.25 -15.23
N PHE A 77 4.43 -7.52 -14.44
CA PHE A 77 3.05 -7.21 -14.84
C PHE A 77 2.82 -5.69 -14.95
N ALA A 78 3.28 -4.90 -13.98
CA ALA A 78 3.14 -3.44 -13.98
C ALA A 78 3.84 -2.80 -15.19
N VAL A 79 5.04 -3.27 -15.53
CA VAL A 79 5.78 -2.86 -16.75
C VAL A 79 4.96 -3.15 -18.00
N ALA A 80 4.39 -4.36 -18.11
CA ALA A 80 3.60 -4.74 -19.27
C ALA A 80 2.31 -3.90 -19.41
N GLU A 81 1.62 -3.62 -18.29
CA GLU A 81 0.41 -2.76 -18.30
C GLU A 81 0.76 -1.30 -18.63
N ALA A 82 1.85 -0.77 -18.06
CA ALA A 82 2.32 0.57 -18.38
C ALA A 82 2.65 0.72 -19.87
N ALA A 83 3.32 -0.26 -20.47
CA ALA A 83 3.63 -0.27 -21.89
C ALA A 83 2.36 -0.27 -22.78
N LYS A 84 1.33 -1.05 -22.41
CA LYS A 84 0.04 -1.07 -23.14
C LYS A 84 -0.65 0.31 -23.08
N GLU A 85 -0.49 1.05 -22.00
CA GLU A 85 -1.09 2.36 -21.80
C GLU A 85 -0.23 3.51 -22.34
N GLY A 86 0.99 3.22 -22.85
CA GLY A 86 1.94 4.23 -23.30
C GLY A 86 2.51 5.07 -22.15
N VAL A 87 2.55 4.53 -20.94
CA VAL A 87 3.07 5.19 -19.74
C VAL A 87 4.52 4.78 -19.51
N THR A 88 5.40 5.75 -19.27
CA THR A 88 6.81 5.52 -18.92
C THR A 88 7.03 5.84 -17.45
N ALA A 89 7.43 4.84 -16.67
CA ALA A 89 7.74 4.93 -15.25
C ALA A 89 8.97 4.05 -14.92
N ASP A 90 9.58 4.30 -13.77
CA ASP A 90 10.63 3.44 -13.24
C ASP A 90 10.01 2.33 -12.38
N TRP A 91 10.62 1.13 -12.44
CA TRP A 91 10.10 -0.05 -11.72
C TRP A 91 11.25 -0.78 -11.04
N ILE A 92 11.08 -1.06 -9.74
CA ILE A 92 12.12 -1.63 -8.89
C ILE A 92 11.55 -2.84 -8.12
N ALA A 93 12.20 -4.00 -8.30
CA ALA A 93 11.93 -5.16 -7.46
C ALA A 93 12.90 -5.12 -6.27
N ASP A 94 12.44 -4.63 -5.10
CA ASP A 94 13.28 -4.47 -3.90
C ASP A 94 12.45 -4.51 -2.62
N ASP A 95 13.14 -4.62 -1.50
CA ASP A 95 12.55 -4.63 -0.16
C ASP A 95 12.33 -3.21 0.36
N MET A 96 11.10 -2.92 0.77
CA MET A 96 10.70 -1.61 1.32
C MET A 96 11.51 -1.17 2.55
N ARG A 97 12.21 -2.08 3.21
CA ARG A 97 13.04 -1.79 4.40
C ARG A 97 14.42 -1.22 4.04
N HIS A 98 14.89 -1.45 2.82
CA HIS A 98 16.31 -1.21 2.47
C HIS A 98 16.52 -0.48 1.14
N PHE A 99 15.47 -0.24 0.37
CA PHE A 99 15.57 0.34 -0.97
C PHE A 99 16.34 1.67 -0.99
N ALA A 100 16.96 1.92 -2.14
CA ALA A 100 17.64 3.18 -2.42
C ALA A 100 17.33 3.64 -3.83
N LEU A 101 16.90 4.89 -3.96
CA LEU A 101 16.66 5.55 -5.24
C LEU A 101 17.94 6.28 -5.70
N ALA A 102 18.11 6.45 -7.00
CA ALA A 102 19.19 7.23 -7.55
C ALA A 102 19.16 8.71 -7.12
N GLU A 103 17.94 9.25 -6.96
CA GLU A 103 17.69 10.61 -6.50
C GLU A 103 16.53 10.64 -5.50
N PRO A 104 16.58 11.51 -4.46
CA PRO A 104 15.46 11.70 -3.57
C PRO A 104 14.22 12.24 -4.30
N VAL A 105 13.03 11.89 -3.80
CA VAL A 105 11.74 12.23 -4.39
C VAL A 105 10.91 13.14 -3.49
N ASP A 106 9.88 13.79 -4.07
CA ASP A 106 9.00 14.72 -3.37
C ASP A 106 7.97 14.01 -2.49
N ALA A 107 7.47 12.87 -2.97
CA ALA A 107 6.45 12.10 -2.26
C ALA A 107 6.68 10.59 -2.38
N VAL A 108 6.42 9.89 -1.29
CA VAL A 108 6.37 8.43 -1.20
C VAL A 108 5.01 8.03 -0.65
N ALA A 109 4.45 6.93 -1.11
CA ALA A 109 3.24 6.36 -0.54
C ALA A 109 3.37 4.85 -0.33
N THR A 110 2.74 4.33 0.74
CA THR A 110 2.46 2.92 0.96
C THR A 110 0.97 2.82 1.29
N LEU A 111 0.21 2.25 0.36
CA LEU A 111 -1.24 2.30 0.37
C LEU A 111 -1.83 0.90 0.50
N TYR A 112 -3.14 0.83 0.76
CA TYR A 112 -3.91 -0.38 0.79
C TYR A 112 -3.40 -1.42 1.81
N ASP A 113 -3.18 -0.97 3.04
CA ASP A 113 -2.71 -1.75 4.20
C ASP A 113 -1.32 -2.40 4.05
N SER A 114 -0.58 -2.16 2.96
CA SER A 114 0.66 -2.88 2.63
C SER A 114 1.76 -2.79 3.70
N LEU A 115 1.64 -1.89 4.68
CA LEU A 115 2.58 -1.79 5.80
C LEU A 115 2.40 -2.94 6.82
N ASP A 116 1.26 -3.60 6.84
CA ASP A 116 0.91 -4.67 7.79
C ASP A 116 1.79 -5.93 7.66
N CYS A 117 2.44 -6.11 6.50
CA CYS A 117 3.41 -7.19 6.28
C CYS A 117 4.70 -7.05 7.12
N LEU A 118 4.97 -5.87 7.69
CA LEU A 118 6.11 -5.64 8.57
C LEU A 118 5.76 -6.00 10.02
N SER A 119 6.07 -7.22 10.41
CA SER A 119 5.61 -7.82 11.66
C SER A 119 6.40 -7.41 12.91
N THR A 120 7.58 -6.75 12.76
CA THR A 120 8.42 -6.37 13.90
C THR A 120 8.67 -4.86 13.96
N THR A 121 8.94 -4.36 15.17
CA THR A 121 9.34 -2.95 15.39
C THR A 121 10.56 -2.56 14.58
N ASP A 122 11.58 -3.42 14.53
CA ASP A 122 12.82 -3.14 13.79
C ASP A 122 12.55 -3.01 12.29
N GLN A 123 11.71 -3.88 11.72
CA GLN A 123 11.31 -3.79 10.31
C GLN A 123 10.59 -2.47 10.00
N LEU A 124 9.68 -2.04 10.86
CA LEU A 124 8.98 -0.77 10.70
C LEU A 124 9.93 0.43 10.82
N VAL A 125 10.83 0.40 11.81
CA VAL A 125 11.83 1.48 11.98
C VAL A 125 12.78 1.55 10.79
N ASP A 126 13.26 0.41 10.28
CA ASP A 126 14.13 0.37 9.10
C ASP A 126 13.42 0.86 7.84
N HIS A 127 12.15 0.49 7.67
CA HIS A 127 11.30 1.03 6.61
C HIS A 127 11.19 2.56 6.67
N PHE A 128 10.85 3.15 7.83
CA PHE A 128 10.78 4.61 7.97
C PHE A 128 12.13 5.30 7.71
N ARG A 129 13.23 4.66 8.10
CA ARG A 129 14.58 5.15 7.79
C ARG A 129 14.86 5.12 6.29
N ALA A 130 14.48 4.01 5.62
CA ALA A 130 14.64 3.90 4.17
C ALA A 130 13.84 4.98 3.44
N VAL A 131 12.57 5.19 3.81
CA VAL A 131 11.74 6.24 3.23
C VAL A 131 12.36 7.63 3.45
N GLY A 132 12.77 7.92 4.69
CA GLY A 132 13.36 9.24 5.00
C GLY A 132 14.63 9.56 4.20
N ARG A 133 15.48 8.55 3.92
CA ARG A 133 16.67 8.73 3.06
C ARG A 133 16.32 9.08 1.62
N ASN A 134 15.21 8.56 1.13
CA ASN A 134 14.77 8.69 -0.26
C ASN A 134 13.84 9.88 -0.52
N LEU A 135 13.43 10.64 0.51
CA LEU A 135 12.66 11.88 0.37
C LEU A 135 13.60 13.10 0.29
N VAL A 136 13.21 14.13 -0.45
CA VAL A 136 13.83 15.46 -0.35
C VAL A 136 13.50 16.11 1.01
N PRO A 137 14.29 17.08 1.51
CA PRO A 137 13.88 17.87 2.68
C PRO A 137 12.50 18.51 2.48
N GLY A 138 11.57 18.30 3.42
CA GLY A 138 10.17 18.72 3.28
C GLY A 138 9.29 17.79 2.45
N GLY A 139 9.85 16.77 1.80
CA GLY A 139 9.09 15.73 1.09
C GLY A 139 8.23 14.88 2.02
N VAL A 140 7.13 14.35 1.50
CA VAL A 140 6.10 13.68 2.31
C VAL A 140 6.07 12.17 2.10
N TYR A 141 5.71 11.45 3.16
CA TYR A 141 5.36 10.05 3.13
C TYR A 141 3.90 9.88 3.55
N VAL A 142 3.10 9.24 2.72
CA VAL A 142 1.68 8.95 2.96
C VAL A 142 1.51 7.46 3.17
N ILE A 143 0.87 7.07 4.27
CA ILE A 143 0.51 5.68 4.59
C ILE A 143 -0.99 5.57 4.72
N GLU A 144 -1.58 4.58 4.07
CA GLU A 144 -2.98 4.24 4.27
C GLU A 144 -3.11 2.89 4.95
N MET A 145 -3.87 2.86 6.03
CA MET A 145 -4.19 1.65 6.79
C MET A 145 -5.68 1.59 7.13
N THR A 146 -6.16 0.40 7.45
CA THR A 146 -7.50 0.20 8.01
C THR A 146 -7.69 1.06 9.25
N HIS A 147 -8.89 1.67 9.38
CA HIS A 147 -9.21 2.50 10.54
C HIS A 147 -9.17 1.66 11.82
N PRO A 148 -8.55 2.13 12.92
CA PRO A 148 -8.42 1.34 14.17
C PRO A 148 -9.72 0.77 14.73
N ARG A 149 -10.85 1.45 14.57
CA ARG A 149 -12.16 0.93 15.01
C ARG A 149 -12.60 -0.33 14.25
N ASP A 150 -12.10 -0.52 13.02
CA ASP A 150 -12.44 -1.65 12.15
C ASP A 150 -11.41 -2.80 12.33
N CYS A 151 -10.31 -2.54 13.08
CA CYS A 151 -9.36 -3.54 13.54
C CYS A 151 -9.88 -4.17 14.83
N SER A 152 -10.85 -5.09 14.73
CA SER A 152 -11.39 -5.76 15.92
C SER A 152 -10.45 -6.86 16.41
N MET A 153 -9.94 -6.72 17.63
CA MET A 153 -9.20 -7.79 18.31
C MET A 153 -10.06 -9.02 18.57
N ALA A 154 -11.38 -8.88 18.58
CA ALA A 154 -12.34 -9.97 18.83
C ALA A 154 -12.79 -10.72 17.57
N GLY A 155 -12.47 -10.20 16.38
CA GLY A 155 -12.81 -10.84 15.13
C GLY A 155 -12.37 -9.99 13.93
N TYR A 156 -11.46 -10.50 13.15
CA TYR A 156 -11.04 -9.90 11.90
C TYR A 156 -12.11 -10.20 10.83
N GLY A 157 -12.58 -9.18 10.14
CA GLY A 157 -13.63 -9.34 9.11
C GLY A 157 -13.14 -10.11 7.90
N ALA A 158 -13.99 -10.97 7.35
CA ALA A 158 -13.74 -11.56 6.03
C ALA A 158 -14.11 -10.56 4.94
N TYR A 159 -13.23 -10.40 3.95
CA TYR A 159 -13.42 -9.49 2.82
C TYR A 159 -13.46 -10.28 1.52
N ARG A 160 -14.31 -9.84 0.59
CA ARG A 160 -14.38 -10.42 -0.75
C ARG A 160 -14.07 -9.37 -1.80
N TYR A 161 -13.10 -9.68 -2.64
CA TYR A 161 -12.76 -8.93 -3.84
C TYR A 161 -13.10 -9.78 -5.06
N GLN A 162 -13.61 -9.18 -6.12
CA GLN A 162 -13.95 -9.92 -7.33
C GLN A 162 -13.93 -9.02 -8.56
N GLY A 163 -13.63 -9.64 -9.69
CA GLY A 163 -13.68 -8.98 -10.98
C GLY A 163 -13.77 -9.99 -12.12
N GLU A 164 -13.97 -9.46 -13.33
CA GLU A 164 -13.99 -10.24 -14.55
C GLU A 164 -13.31 -9.45 -15.68
N ALA A 165 -12.46 -10.11 -16.43
CA ALA A 165 -11.82 -9.57 -17.62
C ALA A 165 -11.51 -10.69 -18.61
N ASP A 166 -11.73 -10.45 -19.92
CA ASP A 166 -11.46 -11.39 -21.00
C ASP A 166 -12.09 -12.79 -20.75
N GLY A 167 -13.31 -12.82 -20.18
CA GLY A 167 -14.04 -14.04 -19.84
C GLY A 167 -13.43 -14.82 -18.64
N THR A 168 -12.42 -14.29 -18.00
CA THR A 168 -11.85 -14.84 -16.75
C THR A 168 -12.44 -14.12 -15.56
N ARG A 169 -13.12 -14.86 -14.67
CA ARG A 169 -13.64 -14.34 -13.39
C ARG A 169 -12.72 -14.72 -12.27
N VAL A 170 -12.40 -13.76 -11.40
CA VAL A 170 -11.59 -13.98 -10.19
C VAL A 170 -12.35 -13.54 -8.96
N VAL A 171 -12.31 -14.37 -7.93
CA VAL A 171 -12.82 -14.06 -6.58
C VAL A 171 -11.71 -14.33 -5.58
N VAL A 172 -11.41 -13.34 -4.76
CA VAL A 172 -10.48 -13.46 -3.63
C VAL A 172 -11.27 -13.28 -2.33
N ASP A 173 -11.31 -14.33 -1.54
CA ASP A 173 -11.88 -14.31 -0.18
C ASP A 173 -10.73 -14.20 0.81
N TRP A 174 -10.65 -13.05 1.51
CA TRP A 174 -9.62 -12.70 2.48
C TRP A 174 -10.08 -13.02 3.90
N ALA A 175 -9.19 -13.55 4.75
CA ALA A 175 -9.46 -13.91 6.13
C ALA A 175 -10.64 -14.90 6.30
N ILE A 176 -10.68 -15.94 5.45
CA ILE A 176 -11.75 -16.96 5.45
C ILE A 176 -11.82 -17.79 6.75
N ASN A 177 -10.73 -17.81 7.51
CA ASN A 177 -10.64 -18.48 8.81
C ASN A 177 -11.29 -17.67 9.95
N HIS A 178 -11.78 -16.44 9.69
CA HIS A 178 -12.33 -15.54 10.70
C HIS A 178 -11.43 -15.45 11.96
N PRO A 179 -10.17 -15.06 11.80
CA PRO A 179 -9.19 -15.18 12.85
C PRO A 179 -9.43 -14.18 13.97
N THR A 180 -8.93 -14.49 15.15
CA THR A 180 -8.77 -13.56 16.25
C THR A 180 -7.33 -13.06 16.30
N ALA A 181 -7.15 -11.78 16.64
CA ALA A 181 -5.83 -11.22 16.77
C ALA A 181 -5.14 -11.68 18.07
N ASP A 182 -3.82 -11.85 18.01
CA ASP A 182 -2.99 -11.94 19.21
C ASP A 182 -2.77 -10.53 19.79
N PRO A 183 -3.34 -10.19 20.96
CA PRO A 183 -3.21 -8.87 21.53
C PRO A 183 -1.81 -8.56 22.06
N LEU A 184 -0.98 -9.57 22.30
CA LEU A 184 0.40 -9.38 22.77
C LEU A 184 1.34 -9.07 21.61
N ALA A 185 1.22 -9.81 20.52
CA ALA A 185 2.00 -9.59 19.31
C ALA A 185 1.40 -8.51 18.40
N GLN A 186 0.11 -8.17 18.61
CA GLN A 186 -0.69 -7.27 17.74
C GLN A 186 -0.71 -7.75 16.28
N THR A 187 -0.79 -9.06 16.11
CA THR A 187 -0.81 -9.72 14.80
C THR A 187 -2.06 -10.59 14.64
N VAL A 188 -2.37 -10.88 13.40
CA VAL A 188 -3.42 -11.80 13.02
C VAL A 188 -2.91 -12.76 11.94
N GLU A 189 -3.20 -14.06 12.08
CA GLU A 189 -2.93 -15.04 11.04
C GLU A 189 -4.16 -15.21 10.16
N ILE A 190 -4.07 -14.80 8.91
CA ILE A 190 -5.17 -14.88 7.95
C ILE A 190 -4.96 -16.03 6.96
N GLU A 191 -6.07 -16.62 6.53
CA GLU A 191 -6.12 -17.53 5.39
C GLU A 191 -6.90 -16.88 4.26
N THR A 192 -6.33 -16.94 3.04
CA THR A 192 -6.91 -16.34 1.84
C THR A 192 -7.07 -17.40 0.77
N VAL A 193 -8.14 -17.33 -0.01
CA VAL A 193 -8.34 -18.16 -1.18
C VAL A 193 -8.67 -17.32 -2.40
N MET A 194 -7.92 -17.51 -3.46
CA MET A 194 -8.20 -16.96 -4.78
C MET A 194 -8.79 -18.07 -5.66
N ARG A 195 -10.00 -17.86 -6.22
CA ARG A 195 -10.64 -18.75 -7.17
C ARG A 195 -10.73 -18.08 -8.52
N VAL A 196 -10.37 -18.83 -9.56
CA VAL A 196 -10.31 -18.36 -10.94
C VAL A 196 -11.15 -19.27 -11.81
N TRP A 197 -12.12 -18.70 -12.52
CA TRP A 197 -12.93 -19.40 -13.52
C TRP A 197 -12.51 -18.94 -14.92
N HIS A 198 -12.11 -19.87 -15.75
CA HIS A 198 -11.64 -19.62 -17.11
C HIS A 198 -12.77 -19.74 -18.13
N PRO A 199 -12.62 -19.12 -19.32
CA PRO A 199 -13.61 -19.20 -20.40
C PRO A 199 -13.89 -20.63 -20.88
N ASP A 200 -12.94 -21.55 -20.75
CA ASP A 200 -13.07 -22.96 -21.10
C ASP A 200 -13.80 -23.81 -20.05
N GLY A 201 -14.27 -23.20 -18.97
CA GLY A 201 -14.97 -23.86 -17.86
C GLY A 201 -14.05 -24.45 -16.78
N ARG A 202 -12.73 -24.37 -16.94
CA ARG A 202 -11.76 -24.79 -15.92
C ARG A 202 -11.81 -23.84 -14.74
N MET A 203 -11.69 -24.39 -13.52
CA MET A 203 -11.58 -23.63 -12.28
C MET A 203 -10.28 -23.97 -11.55
N GLU A 204 -9.61 -22.97 -11.05
CA GLU A 204 -8.41 -23.10 -10.21
C GLU A 204 -8.65 -22.43 -8.85
N ALA A 205 -8.01 -22.94 -7.80
CA ALA A 205 -8.03 -22.34 -6.48
C ALA A 205 -6.62 -22.29 -5.89
N PHE A 206 -6.27 -21.15 -5.32
CA PHE A 206 -4.96 -20.88 -4.72
C PHE A 206 -5.18 -20.45 -3.28
N PHE A 207 -4.47 -21.09 -2.36
CA PHE A 207 -4.58 -20.87 -0.92
C PHE A 207 -3.32 -20.20 -0.40
N ASP A 208 -3.50 -19.27 0.52
CA ASP A 208 -2.40 -18.52 1.13
C ASP A 208 -2.62 -18.35 2.63
N LYS A 209 -1.51 -18.23 3.37
CA LYS A 209 -1.53 -17.89 4.78
C LYS A 209 -0.54 -16.77 5.03
N ALA A 210 -0.95 -15.81 5.85
CA ALA A 210 -0.06 -14.72 6.21
C ALA A 210 -0.31 -14.21 7.63
N THR A 211 0.70 -13.54 8.15
CA THR A 211 0.63 -12.78 9.38
C THR A 211 0.58 -11.31 9.04
N GLU A 212 -0.50 -10.64 9.40
CA GLU A 212 -0.64 -9.20 9.30
C GLU A 212 -0.49 -8.56 10.67
N ARG A 213 0.11 -7.37 10.72
CA ARG A 213 0.28 -6.61 11.96
C ARG A 213 -0.66 -5.42 12.00
N PHE A 214 -1.35 -5.24 13.12
CA PHE A 214 -2.04 -3.99 13.41
C PHE A 214 -1.04 -2.92 13.85
N VAL A 215 -1.08 -1.77 13.17
CA VAL A 215 -0.28 -0.60 13.55
C VAL A 215 -1.23 0.54 13.85
N PHE A 216 -1.33 0.92 15.13
CA PHE A 216 -2.19 2.00 15.58
C PHE A 216 -1.50 3.37 15.49
N PRO A 217 -2.26 4.49 15.47
CA PRO A 217 -1.69 5.82 15.25
C PRO A 217 -0.56 6.18 16.23
N GLN A 218 -0.72 5.84 17.52
CA GLN A 218 0.28 6.16 18.55
C GLN A 218 1.57 5.36 18.36
N GLU A 219 1.46 4.09 17.95
CA GLU A 219 2.61 3.26 17.62
C GLU A 219 3.30 3.76 16.36
N MET A 220 2.54 4.09 15.31
CA MET A 220 3.09 4.64 14.08
C MET A 220 3.92 5.89 14.35
N MET A 221 3.40 6.81 15.19
CA MET A 221 4.16 7.99 15.64
C MET A 221 5.42 7.63 16.44
N ALA A 222 5.36 6.57 17.25
CA ALA A 222 6.52 6.09 18.00
C ALA A 222 7.59 5.53 17.07
N TYR A 223 7.23 4.72 16.08
CA TYR A 223 8.18 4.17 15.09
C TYR A 223 8.81 5.26 14.23
N VAL A 224 8.02 6.25 13.81
CA VAL A 224 8.53 7.44 13.10
C VAL A 224 9.58 8.17 13.95
N ARG A 225 9.32 8.39 15.24
CA ARG A 225 10.30 9.00 16.16
C ARG A 225 11.55 8.14 16.35
N LEU A 226 11.39 6.83 16.53
CA LEU A 226 12.51 5.88 16.66
C LEU A 226 13.37 5.82 15.41
N SER A 227 12.80 6.01 14.23
CA SER A 227 13.55 6.07 12.98
C SER A 227 14.50 7.28 12.94
N GLY A 228 14.13 8.40 13.57
CA GLY A 228 14.84 9.66 13.51
C GLY A 228 14.86 10.31 12.10
N ALA A 229 14.13 9.76 11.16
CA ALA A 229 14.21 10.16 9.75
C ALA A 229 13.02 11.01 9.28
N LEU A 230 11.90 10.93 9.97
CA LEU A 230 10.64 11.59 9.62
C LEU A 230 10.02 12.25 10.86
N GLU A 231 9.15 13.22 10.61
CA GLU A 231 8.27 13.82 11.60
C GLU A 231 6.80 13.64 11.22
N THR A 232 5.92 13.52 12.20
CA THR A 232 4.48 13.39 11.98
C THR A 232 3.88 14.74 11.60
N VAL A 233 3.19 14.81 10.46
CA VAL A 233 2.39 15.97 10.05
C VAL A 233 0.98 15.87 10.62
N GLY A 234 0.33 14.69 10.46
CA GLY A 234 -1.01 14.44 10.96
C GLY A 234 -1.63 13.18 10.42
N PHE A 235 -2.91 12.98 10.77
CA PHE A 235 -3.74 11.88 10.27
C PHE A 235 -5.02 12.42 9.65
N HIS A 236 -5.50 11.76 8.61
CA HIS A 236 -6.74 12.04 7.91
C HIS A 236 -7.63 10.79 7.87
N GLY A 237 -8.93 11.00 7.83
CA GLY A 237 -9.91 9.90 7.86
C GLY A 237 -10.34 9.38 6.49
N ASP A 238 -9.94 10.05 5.43
CA ASP A 238 -10.17 9.70 4.02
C ASP A 238 -9.13 10.44 3.16
N PHE A 239 -9.01 10.11 1.88
CA PHE A 239 -8.18 10.83 0.89
C PHE A 239 -8.76 12.20 0.52
N ARG A 240 -9.03 12.99 1.55
CA ARG A 240 -9.43 14.41 1.48
C ARG A 240 -8.68 15.16 2.57
N PRO A 241 -7.92 16.20 2.23
CA PRO A 241 -7.13 16.95 3.21
C PRO A 241 -7.95 17.60 4.33
N ASP A 242 -9.23 17.88 4.09
CA ASP A 242 -10.17 18.48 5.04
C ASP A 242 -10.91 17.44 5.92
N GLN A 243 -10.78 16.14 5.64
CA GLN A 243 -11.44 15.09 6.41
C GLN A 243 -10.66 14.76 7.67
N PRO A 244 -11.17 15.07 8.87
CA PRO A 244 -10.48 14.75 10.11
C PRO A 244 -10.43 13.23 10.33
N PHE A 245 -9.36 12.79 10.99
CA PHE A 245 -9.25 11.43 11.48
C PHE A 245 -9.91 11.35 12.86
N ASP A 246 -11.11 10.78 12.90
CA ASP A 246 -11.95 10.67 14.10
C ASP A 246 -12.79 9.38 14.06
N ASN A 247 -13.68 9.19 15.04
CA ASN A 247 -14.57 8.03 15.08
C ASN A 247 -15.89 8.21 14.29
N SER A 248 -16.02 9.27 13.50
CA SER A 248 -17.22 9.49 12.68
C SER A 248 -17.30 8.48 11.51
N PRO A 249 -18.50 8.19 10.98
CA PRO A 249 -18.65 7.35 9.79
C PRO A 249 -17.95 7.88 8.54
N ALA A 250 -17.62 9.18 8.50
CA ALA A 250 -16.93 9.81 7.39
C ALA A 250 -15.42 9.53 7.41
N SER A 251 -14.85 9.22 8.57
CA SER A 251 -13.47 8.78 8.74
C SER A 251 -13.38 7.28 8.46
N ARG A 252 -13.07 6.91 7.22
CA ARG A 252 -13.14 5.52 6.74
C ARG A 252 -11.83 4.77 6.86
N ARG A 253 -10.72 5.48 6.79
CA ARG A 253 -9.36 4.92 6.78
C ARG A 253 -8.50 5.68 7.79
N MET A 254 -7.34 5.15 8.10
CA MET A 254 -6.28 5.86 8.78
C MET A 254 -5.23 6.25 7.74
N ILE A 255 -5.14 7.53 7.40
CA ILE A 255 -4.16 8.03 6.45
C ILE A 255 -3.17 8.89 7.22
N GLY A 256 -1.97 8.34 7.47
CA GLY A 256 -0.87 9.04 8.12
C GLY A 256 -0.06 9.83 7.11
N VAL A 257 0.23 11.09 7.42
CA VAL A 257 1.12 11.96 6.65
C VAL A 257 2.34 12.27 7.50
N PHE A 258 3.50 11.94 6.98
CA PHE A 258 4.81 12.16 7.60
C PHE A 258 5.67 12.98 6.65
N ARG A 259 6.70 13.63 7.19
CA ARG A 259 7.55 14.52 6.41
C ARG A 259 9.02 14.31 6.77
N ARG A 260 9.92 14.34 5.78
CA ARG A 260 11.33 14.51 6.08
C ARG A 260 11.58 15.92 6.62
N PRO A 261 12.27 16.13 7.76
CA PRO A 261 12.65 17.45 8.25
C PRO A 261 13.36 18.28 7.19
N ARG A 262 13.17 19.63 7.26
CA ARG A 262 13.80 20.58 6.33
C ARG A 262 15.26 20.81 6.67
#